data_39a1a91c850d566b13c44caa09115966
#
_entry.id   39a1a91c850d566b13c44caa09115966
#
_cell.length_a   1.000
_cell.length_b   1.000
_cell.length_c   1.000
_cell.angle_alpha   90.00
_cell.angle_beta   90.00
_cell.angle_gamma   90.00
#
_symmetry.space_group_name_H-M   'P 1'
#
loop_
_entity.id
_entity.type
_entity.pdbx_description
1 polymer ?
#
loop_
_entity_poly.entity_id
_entity_poly.type
_entity_poly.pdbx_seq_one_letter_code
_entity_poly.pdbx_strand_id
1 'polypeptide(L)'
;MKKIYQKWFPPILMCAMALWFFGQLQTPKDKGFAFSEFGKLPVVSDGRLKPMDSLARVSLLQIYEEQTFNTEPWKSWTEKPKTISAVEWLANVMMNPQVADNWPVFRVDNPDLISFLKLPERNLAQHQDGEHYSWNQIAPSLDAFGKENERVEKIESAQRSAYERGVVKVYARMELYAQLKNTIQPQDAQNWKQELAGYEKLIPAGVAAVRAQQSGQNYDTNIFNAFLGELQRFDFMSRLEPPLIVPPQNASGDWKSVGTVCLGAAKGGKISPAVENYADMAAALKNGNVTGFNSALTDLRASLVPNFSHALAKSRAEVFFNQMQPFYNAMIIYVLAGLLAIFSWFNLSETLRRSAVWLIALALLIHTTGLIYRIVLQDRPPVTNLYSSAIFIGWGACILGLILEKFYKNGIGAVVSAGMGFITLIIAQNLALDGDTMEMMRAVLDTNFWLATHVVVVTLGYASTFVAGFLALIYILRGMFTKTLDAATAKSLARMIYGIVCFATLFSFVGTVLGGIWADQSWGRFWGWDPKENGALIIVLWNALILHLRWGGMIRERGLVVCAIGGNIVTSWSWFGVNMLGIGLHSYGFTDAAFKWLALFVASQIAFIVLGSLPARMWK
;
A
#
# COMPACT_ATOMS: atom_id res chain seq x y z
N MET A 1 -36.62 -21.41 -24.62
CA MET A 1 -35.88 -20.14 -24.37
C MET A 1 -35.41 -19.99 -22.92
N LYS A 2 -36.28 -20.11 -21.90
CA LYS A 2 -35.92 -19.91 -20.47
C LYS A 2 -34.74 -20.79 -19.98
N LYS A 3 -34.71 -22.10 -20.35
CA LYS A 3 -33.60 -23.02 -19.99
C LYS A 3 -32.27 -22.69 -20.68
N ILE A 4 -32.30 -22.21 -21.92
CA ILE A 4 -31.09 -21.78 -22.66
C ILE A 4 -30.49 -20.52 -22.03
N TYR A 5 -31.33 -19.53 -21.72
CA TYR A 5 -30.93 -18.30 -21.02
C TYR A 5 -30.30 -18.63 -19.68
N GLN A 6 -30.91 -19.47 -18.85
CA GLN A 6 -30.37 -19.86 -17.55
C GLN A 6 -29.02 -20.58 -17.62
N LYS A 7 -28.74 -21.27 -18.73
CA LYS A 7 -27.45 -21.97 -18.93
C LYS A 7 -26.34 -21.04 -19.40
N TRP A 8 -26.63 -20.14 -20.34
CA TRP A 8 -25.60 -19.37 -21.04
C TRP A 8 -25.38 -17.97 -20.48
N PHE A 9 -26.35 -17.35 -19.83
CA PHE A 9 -26.22 -16.00 -19.28
C PHE A 9 -25.06 -15.87 -18.26
N PRO A 10 -24.87 -16.77 -17.27
CA PRO A 10 -23.78 -16.68 -16.33
C PRO A 10 -22.38 -16.65 -16.97
N PRO A 11 -22.01 -17.60 -17.85
CA PRO A 11 -20.70 -17.57 -18.49
C PRO A 11 -20.53 -16.39 -19.45
N ILE A 12 -21.59 -15.94 -20.14
CA ILE A 12 -21.51 -14.75 -21.01
C ILE A 12 -21.21 -13.50 -20.17
N LEU A 13 -21.88 -13.32 -19.03
CA LEU A 13 -21.61 -12.22 -18.13
C LEU A 13 -20.18 -12.25 -17.59
N MET A 14 -19.69 -13.44 -17.20
CA MET A 14 -18.30 -13.62 -16.77
C MET A 14 -17.32 -13.25 -17.88
N CYS A 15 -17.57 -13.71 -19.13
CA CYS A 15 -16.72 -13.36 -20.27
C CYS A 15 -16.72 -11.85 -20.56
N ALA A 16 -17.87 -11.18 -20.45
CA ALA A 16 -17.97 -9.74 -20.61
C ALA A 16 -17.13 -8.99 -19.54
N MET A 17 -17.21 -9.43 -18.29
CA MET A 17 -16.40 -8.85 -17.21
C MET A 17 -14.90 -9.17 -17.35
N ALA A 18 -14.57 -10.35 -17.86
CA ALA A 18 -13.18 -10.69 -18.19
C ALA A 18 -12.65 -9.81 -19.32
N LEU A 19 -13.41 -9.58 -20.38
CA LEU A 19 -13.04 -8.66 -21.47
C LEU A 19 -12.89 -7.22 -20.97
N TRP A 20 -13.79 -6.75 -20.10
CA TRP A 20 -13.63 -5.45 -19.43
C TRP A 20 -12.30 -5.37 -18.67
N PHE A 21 -11.98 -6.38 -17.85
CA PHE A 21 -10.71 -6.42 -17.10
C PHE A 21 -9.50 -6.42 -18.03
N PHE A 22 -9.50 -7.24 -19.09
CA PHE A 22 -8.39 -7.23 -20.07
C PHE A 22 -8.27 -5.89 -20.82
N GLY A 23 -9.39 -5.20 -21.04
CA GLY A 23 -9.39 -3.85 -21.60
C GLY A 23 -8.65 -2.84 -20.75
N GLN A 24 -8.66 -3.00 -19.41
CA GLN A 24 -7.93 -2.12 -18.49
C GLN A 24 -6.41 -2.35 -18.51
N LEU A 25 -5.93 -3.47 -19.07
CA LEU A 25 -4.49 -3.78 -19.14
C LEU A 25 -3.76 -3.02 -20.28
N GLN A 26 -4.50 -2.31 -21.12
CA GLN A 26 -3.88 -1.56 -22.21
C GLN A 26 -3.15 -0.34 -21.66
N THR A 27 -1.83 -0.32 -21.85
CA THR A 27 -1.00 0.82 -21.47
C THR A 27 -1.22 1.96 -22.46
N PRO A 28 -1.56 3.18 -22.00
CA PRO A 28 -1.56 4.35 -22.87
C PRO A 28 -0.18 4.53 -23.51
N LYS A 29 -0.14 4.77 -24.80
CA LYS A 29 1.12 5.07 -25.51
C LYS A 29 1.59 6.47 -25.15
N ASP A 30 2.86 6.62 -24.83
CA ASP A 30 3.48 7.93 -24.64
C ASP A 30 3.40 8.74 -25.94
N LYS A 31 2.96 10.01 -25.80
CA LYS A 31 2.92 10.97 -26.89
C LYS A 31 4.08 11.98 -26.74
N GLY A 32 5.31 11.51 -26.93
CA GLY A 32 6.49 12.35 -26.76
C GLY A 32 7.55 11.71 -25.87
N PHE A 33 7.79 12.26 -24.68
CA PHE A 33 8.73 11.68 -23.72
C PHE A 33 8.30 10.28 -23.29
N ALA A 34 9.23 9.31 -23.33
CA ALA A 34 8.96 7.91 -23.00
C ALA A 34 8.86 7.69 -21.47
N PHE A 35 7.94 8.38 -20.80
CA PHE A 35 7.76 8.28 -19.35
C PHE A 35 7.37 6.86 -18.91
N SER A 36 6.62 6.12 -19.73
CA SER A 36 6.30 4.72 -19.44
C SER A 36 7.54 3.82 -19.41
N GLU A 37 8.55 4.08 -20.26
CA GLU A 37 9.82 3.34 -20.23
C GLU A 37 10.73 3.83 -19.08
N PHE A 38 10.75 5.13 -18.78
CA PHE A 38 11.41 5.67 -17.59
C PHE A 38 10.87 5.04 -16.30
N GLY A 39 9.55 4.87 -16.20
CA GLY A 39 8.90 4.20 -15.09
C GLY A 39 9.37 2.75 -14.85
N LYS A 40 9.94 2.08 -15.87
CA LYS A 40 10.45 0.70 -15.77
C LYS A 40 11.91 0.61 -15.30
N LEU A 41 12.61 1.74 -15.14
CA LEU A 41 13.97 1.74 -14.60
C LEU A 41 13.97 1.29 -13.14
N PRO A 42 14.94 0.45 -12.74
CA PRO A 42 15.11 0.04 -11.35
C PRO A 42 15.70 1.16 -10.50
N VAL A 43 15.23 1.26 -9.28
CA VAL A 43 15.71 2.17 -8.23
C VAL A 43 15.67 1.45 -6.88
N VAL A 44 16.60 1.75 -5.99
CA VAL A 44 16.54 1.27 -4.61
C VAL A 44 16.06 2.40 -3.72
N SER A 45 14.97 2.17 -3.02
CA SER A 45 14.40 3.07 -2.02
C SER A 45 13.87 2.23 -0.86
N ASP A 46 14.04 2.69 0.37
CA ASP A 46 13.63 1.99 1.59
C ASP A 46 14.17 0.54 1.67
N GLY A 47 15.42 0.35 1.23
CA GLY A 47 16.08 -0.95 1.19
C GLY A 47 15.59 -1.91 0.09
N ARG A 48 14.59 -1.54 -0.71
CA ARG A 48 13.99 -2.40 -1.74
C ARG A 48 14.32 -1.92 -3.16
N LEU A 49 14.69 -2.86 -4.02
CA LEU A 49 14.74 -2.62 -5.46
C LEU A 49 13.30 -2.63 -6.02
N LYS A 50 12.88 -1.51 -6.60
CA LYS A 50 11.56 -1.27 -7.18
C LYS A 50 11.67 -0.48 -8.49
N PRO A 51 10.65 -0.46 -9.37
CA PRO A 51 10.65 0.43 -10.54
C PRO A 51 10.40 1.88 -10.15
N MET A 52 10.85 2.81 -10.98
CA MET A 52 10.52 4.25 -10.86
C MET A 52 9.00 4.49 -10.82
N ASP A 53 8.18 3.66 -11.49
CA ASP A 53 6.70 3.74 -11.43
C ASP A 53 6.17 3.52 -10.01
N SER A 54 6.69 2.51 -9.29
CA SER A 54 6.31 2.27 -7.89
C SER A 54 6.77 3.40 -6.97
N LEU A 55 8.00 3.89 -7.16
CA LEU A 55 8.49 5.05 -6.41
C LEU A 55 7.58 6.27 -6.67
N ALA A 56 7.26 6.56 -7.93
CA ALA A 56 6.42 7.68 -8.31
C ALA A 56 5.02 7.61 -7.69
N ARG A 57 4.34 6.45 -7.82
CA ARG A 57 2.99 6.24 -7.29
C ARG A 57 2.94 6.34 -5.77
N VAL A 58 3.88 5.70 -5.08
CA VAL A 58 3.94 5.71 -3.61
C VAL A 58 4.26 7.11 -3.09
N SER A 59 5.27 7.78 -3.66
CA SER A 59 5.64 9.14 -3.24
C SER A 59 4.53 10.16 -3.51
N LEU A 60 3.88 10.09 -4.67
CA LEU A 60 2.77 10.98 -4.99
C LEU A 60 1.57 10.70 -4.06
N LEU A 61 1.28 9.44 -3.77
CA LEU A 61 0.21 9.07 -2.84
C LEU A 61 0.49 9.60 -1.42
N GLN A 62 1.74 9.54 -0.95
CA GLN A 62 2.12 10.08 0.36
C GLN A 62 2.06 11.61 0.42
N ILE A 63 2.44 12.32 -0.66
CA ILE A 63 2.51 13.78 -0.71
C ILE A 63 1.14 14.38 -1.06
N TYR A 64 0.48 13.86 -2.10
CA TYR A 64 -0.73 14.43 -2.71
C TYR A 64 -2.02 13.65 -2.38
N GLU A 65 -1.90 12.43 -1.81
CA GLU A 65 -2.99 11.50 -1.47
C GLU A 65 -3.69 10.86 -2.69
N GLU A 66 -3.17 11.04 -3.90
CA GLU A 66 -3.66 10.39 -5.13
C GLU A 66 -2.50 9.79 -5.94
N GLN A 67 -2.79 8.87 -6.87
CA GLN A 67 -1.78 8.26 -7.75
C GLN A 67 -1.67 8.94 -9.13
N THR A 68 -2.45 9.99 -9.36
CA THR A 68 -2.38 10.88 -10.51
C THR A 68 -2.33 12.30 -10.02
N PHE A 69 -1.53 13.14 -10.64
CA PHE A 69 -1.39 14.54 -10.20
C PHE A 69 -2.26 15.47 -11.03
N ASN A 70 -3.16 16.18 -10.34
CA ASN A 70 -3.93 17.28 -10.93
C ASN A 70 -3.12 18.58 -10.83
N THR A 71 -2.67 19.10 -11.98
CA THR A 71 -1.89 20.34 -12.04
C THR A 71 -2.75 21.60 -11.88
N GLU A 72 -4.07 21.47 -11.86
CA GLU A 72 -5.05 22.55 -11.80
C GLU A 72 -6.15 22.27 -10.77
N PRO A 73 -5.80 22.07 -9.46
CA PRO A 73 -6.77 21.65 -8.44
C PRO A 73 -7.86 22.70 -8.16
N TRP A 74 -7.66 23.96 -8.57
CA TRP A 74 -8.65 25.02 -8.48
C TRP A 74 -9.78 24.91 -9.49
N LYS A 75 -9.65 24.05 -10.53
CA LYS A 75 -10.70 23.79 -11.53
C LYS A 75 -11.66 22.71 -11.06
N SER A 76 -12.94 22.91 -11.35
CA SER A 76 -13.95 21.86 -11.13
C SER A 76 -13.81 20.71 -12.14
N TRP A 77 -14.36 19.54 -11.82
CA TRP A 77 -14.38 18.37 -12.72
C TRP A 77 -15.04 18.66 -14.07
N THR A 78 -16.00 19.58 -14.11
CA THR A 78 -16.68 20.00 -15.34
C THR A 78 -15.76 20.77 -16.28
N GLU A 79 -14.74 21.42 -15.76
CA GLU A 79 -13.74 22.21 -16.52
C GLU A 79 -12.59 21.34 -17.03
N LYS A 80 -12.62 20.02 -16.74
CA LYS A 80 -11.60 19.03 -17.17
C LYS A 80 -10.18 19.48 -16.81
N PRO A 81 -9.83 19.50 -15.52
CA PRO A 81 -8.48 19.88 -15.08
C PRO A 81 -7.42 19.00 -15.73
N LYS A 82 -6.26 19.56 -15.99
CA LYS A 82 -5.13 18.84 -16.57
C LYS A 82 -4.53 17.91 -15.52
N THR A 83 -4.48 16.62 -15.83
CA THR A 83 -3.83 15.60 -14.99
C THR A 83 -2.62 15.00 -15.69
N ILE A 84 -1.59 14.67 -14.93
CA ILE A 84 -0.40 13.98 -15.40
C ILE A 84 -0.19 12.68 -14.59
N SER A 85 0.56 11.74 -15.16
CA SER A 85 0.88 10.50 -14.49
C SER A 85 1.86 10.72 -13.32
N ALA A 86 1.86 9.81 -12.34
CA ALA A 86 2.84 9.86 -11.25
C ALA A 86 4.29 9.82 -11.77
N VAL A 87 4.55 9.06 -12.83
CA VAL A 87 5.90 8.96 -13.43
C VAL A 87 6.32 10.28 -14.10
N GLU A 88 5.42 10.95 -14.81
CA GLU A 88 5.67 12.28 -15.39
C GLU A 88 5.91 13.32 -14.29
N TRP A 89 5.12 13.27 -13.20
CA TRP A 89 5.33 14.11 -12.02
C TRP A 89 6.72 13.87 -11.41
N LEU A 90 7.10 12.61 -11.14
CA LEU A 90 8.39 12.26 -10.56
C LEU A 90 9.56 12.70 -11.44
N ALA A 91 9.47 12.45 -12.75
CA ALA A 91 10.50 12.86 -13.70
C ALA A 91 10.73 14.38 -13.66
N ASN A 92 9.68 15.18 -13.57
CA ASN A 92 9.81 16.64 -13.42
C ASN A 92 10.39 17.04 -12.05
N VAL A 93 10.00 16.41 -10.95
CA VAL A 93 10.57 16.69 -9.63
C VAL A 93 12.08 16.43 -9.61
N MET A 94 12.53 15.33 -10.20
CA MET A 94 13.94 14.93 -10.22
C MET A 94 14.80 15.69 -11.24
N MET A 95 14.22 16.05 -12.40
CA MET A 95 14.99 16.54 -13.56
C MET A 95 14.68 18.00 -13.93
N ASN A 96 13.51 18.52 -13.56
CA ASN A 96 13.07 19.86 -13.87
C ASN A 96 12.39 20.53 -12.67
N PRO A 97 13.08 20.63 -11.51
CA PRO A 97 12.49 21.14 -10.27
C PRO A 97 11.97 22.57 -10.40
N GLN A 98 12.53 23.38 -11.30
CA GLN A 98 12.07 24.76 -11.54
C GLN A 98 10.60 24.81 -11.99
N VAL A 99 10.10 23.79 -12.68
CA VAL A 99 8.69 23.65 -13.05
C VAL A 99 7.92 22.96 -11.93
N ALA A 100 8.43 21.85 -11.40
CA ALA A 100 7.74 21.04 -10.42
C ALA A 100 7.52 21.77 -9.07
N ASP A 101 8.46 22.63 -8.65
CA ASP A 101 8.38 23.41 -7.42
C ASP A 101 7.23 24.46 -7.43
N ASN A 102 6.66 24.75 -8.58
CA ASN A 102 5.47 25.61 -8.72
C ASN A 102 4.17 24.81 -8.70
N TRP A 103 4.21 23.50 -8.75
CA TRP A 103 3.01 22.67 -8.75
C TRP A 103 2.40 22.55 -7.34
N PRO A 104 1.08 22.72 -7.20
CA PRO A 104 0.39 22.64 -5.90
C PRO A 104 0.21 21.17 -5.46
N VAL A 105 1.29 20.55 -5.00
CA VAL A 105 1.32 19.12 -4.66
C VAL A 105 1.13 18.84 -3.18
N PHE A 106 1.38 19.82 -2.30
CA PHE A 106 1.29 19.63 -0.85
C PHE A 106 -0.09 19.99 -0.33
N ARG A 107 -0.81 18.99 0.15
CA ARG A 107 -2.10 19.21 0.79
C ARG A 107 -1.94 19.60 2.25
N VAL A 108 -2.53 20.74 2.63
CA VAL A 108 -2.55 21.30 4.00
C VAL A 108 -3.99 21.63 4.37
N ASP A 109 -4.60 20.82 5.25
CA ASP A 109 -6.01 20.93 5.61
C ASP A 109 -6.26 21.76 6.90
N ASN A 110 -5.23 21.92 7.75
CA ASN A 110 -5.39 22.56 9.05
C ASN A 110 -5.25 24.09 8.94
N PRO A 111 -6.27 24.89 9.31
CA PRO A 111 -6.24 26.36 9.18
C PRO A 111 -5.13 27.03 10.00
N ASP A 112 -4.82 26.49 11.21
CA ASP A 112 -3.76 27.06 12.04
C ASP A 112 -2.40 26.84 11.40
N LEU A 113 -2.19 25.70 10.74
CA LEU A 113 -0.96 25.41 9.99
C LEU A 113 -0.84 26.27 8.74
N ILE A 114 -1.94 26.50 8.01
CA ILE A 114 -1.99 27.43 6.87
C ILE A 114 -1.57 28.83 7.32
N SER A 115 -2.10 29.32 8.45
CA SER A 115 -1.75 30.61 9.03
C SER A 115 -0.29 30.65 9.51
N PHE A 116 0.20 29.60 10.17
CA PHE A 116 1.60 29.49 10.63
C PHE A 116 2.59 29.56 9.48
N LEU A 117 2.31 28.85 8.39
CA LEU A 117 3.12 28.82 7.16
C LEU A 117 2.92 30.05 6.28
N LYS A 118 2.00 30.95 6.64
CA LYS A 118 1.62 32.16 5.86
C LYS A 118 1.20 31.85 4.44
N LEU A 119 0.46 30.76 4.27
CA LEU A 119 0.01 30.31 2.96
C LEU A 119 -1.21 31.11 2.49
N PRO A 120 -1.38 31.30 1.18
CA PRO A 120 -2.49 32.07 0.64
C PRO A 120 -3.84 31.38 0.90
N GLU A 121 -4.84 32.19 1.21
CA GLU A 121 -6.22 31.71 1.35
C GLU A 121 -6.82 31.34 -0.02
N ARG A 122 -7.95 30.66 0.01
CA ARG A 122 -8.69 30.26 -1.19
C ARG A 122 -9.01 31.47 -2.08
N ASN A 123 -8.50 31.48 -3.28
CA ASN A 123 -8.79 32.48 -4.31
C ASN A 123 -8.72 31.84 -5.71
N LEU A 124 -9.86 31.41 -6.23
CA LEU A 124 -9.94 30.70 -7.51
C LEU A 124 -9.50 31.59 -8.70
N ALA A 125 -9.67 32.91 -8.61
CA ALA A 125 -9.20 33.84 -9.64
C ALA A 125 -7.66 33.92 -9.69
N GLN A 126 -6.98 33.60 -8.59
CA GLN A 126 -5.52 33.53 -8.49
C GLN A 126 -5.01 32.08 -8.52
N HIS A 127 -5.83 31.12 -8.96
CA HIS A 127 -5.50 29.70 -9.04
C HIS A 127 -5.13 29.08 -7.67
N GLN A 128 -5.78 29.54 -6.60
CA GLN A 128 -5.60 29.01 -5.24
C GLN A 128 -6.90 28.34 -4.79
N ASP A 129 -6.84 27.02 -4.54
CA ASP A 129 -7.98 26.27 -4.00
C ASP A 129 -8.08 26.33 -2.46
N GLY A 130 -7.01 26.76 -1.79
CA GLY A 130 -6.93 26.88 -0.33
C GLY A 130 -6.61 25.58 0.42
N GLU A 131 -6.29 24.53 -0.30
CA GLU A 131 -5.91 23.22 0.26
C GLU A 131 -4.59 22.69 -0.29
N HIS A 132 -4.24 23.03 -1.53
CA HIS A 132 -3.03 22.55 -2.19
C HIS A 132 -2.03 23.68 -2.43
N TYR A 133 -0.78 23.45 -2.04
CA TYR A 133 0.29 24.42 -2.08
C TYR A 133 1.53 23.88 -2.77
N SER A 134 2.33 24.77 -3.34
CA SER A 134 3.58 24.42 -4.01
C SER A 134 4.77 24.44 -3.03
N TRP A 135 5.88 23.82 -3.45
CA TRP A 135 7.14 23.93 -2.73
C TRP A 135 7.54 25.40 -2.51
N ASN A 136 7.47 26.23 -3.56
CA ASN A 136 7.87 27.63 -3.51
C ASN A 136 7.02 28.47 -2.55
N GLN A 137 5.79 28.06 -2.25
CA GLN A 137 4.93 28.74 -1.27
C GLN A 137 5.29 28.37 0.17
N ILE A 138 5.74 27.14 0.43
CA ILE A 138 6.08 26.65 1.78
C ILE A 138 7.55 26.93 2.12
N ALA A 139 8.45 26.84 1.14
CA ALA A 139 9.90 26.95 1.33
C ALA A 139 10.38 28.18 2.13
N PRO A 140 9.78 29.38 2.00
CA PRO A 140 10.17 30.53 2.81
C PRO A 140 9.99 30.35 4.32
N SER A 141 9.14 29.41 4.73
CA SER A 141 8.84 29.11 6.15
C SER A 141 9.59 27.89 6.69
N LEU A 142 10.44 27.22 5.89
CA LEU A 142 11.06 25.94 6.25
C LEU A 142 11.85 25.97 7.57
N ASP A 143 12.63 27.01 7.86
CA ASP A 143 13.40 27.10 9.10
C ASP A 143 12.49 27.16 10.35
N ALA A 144 11.42 27.96 10.27
CA ALA A 144 10.45 28.05 11.35
C ALA A 144 9.66 26.73 11.47
N PHE A 145 9.33 26.12 10.33
CA PHE A 145 8.60 24.86 10.25
C PHE A 145 9.43 23.68 10.82
N GLY A 146 10.73 23.62 10.53
CA GLY A 146 11.63 22.63 11.12
C GLY A 146 11.69 22.71 12.64
N LYS A 147 11.84 23.92 13.21
CA LYS A 147 11.81 24.12 14.66
C LYS A 147 10.48 23.71 15.28
N GLU A 148 9.36 23.99 14.61
CA GLU A 148 8.05 23.58 15.09
C GLU A 148 7.88 22.06 15.02
N ASN A 149 8.37 21.41 13.96
CA ASN A 149 8.38 19.95 13.88
C ASN A 149 9.21 19.32 15.00
N GLU A 150 10.42 19.81 15.28
CA GLU A 150 11.25 19.35 16.41
C GLU A 150 10.56 19.50 17.77
N ARG A 151 9.77 20.57 17.96
CA ARG A 151 8.95 20.76 19.17
C ARG A 151 7.89 19.69 19.28
N VAL A 152 7.18 19.43 18.17
CA VAL A 152 6.04 18.52 18.11
C VAL A 152 6.49 17.05 18.21
N GLU A 153 7.65 16.70 17.69
CA GLU A 153 8.18 15.33 17.77
C GLU A 153 8.44 14.87 19.20
N LYS A 154 8.71 15.81 20.12
CA LYS A 154 8.87 15.53 21.55
C LYS A 154 7.54 15.20 22.24
N ILE A 155 6.41 15.47 21.60
CA ILE A 155 5.08 15.12 22.10
C ILE A 155 4.73 13.71 21.66
N GLU A 156 4.28 12.90 22.61
CA GLU A 156 3.84 11.52 22.33
C GLU A 156 2.70 11.52 21.29
N SER A 157 2.79 10.65 20.29
CA SER A 157 1.89 10.65 19.13
C SER A 157 0.39 10.64 19.51
N ALA A 158 0.04 9.89 20.55
CA ALA A 158 -1.34 9.81 21.04
C ALA A 158 -1.87 11.14 21.66
N GLN A 159 -0.98 12.03 22.09
CA GLN A 159 -1.32 13.29 22.74
C GLN A 159 -1.34 14.49 21.78
N ARG A 160 -0.87 14.29 20.54
CA ARG A 160 -0.81 15.36 19.54
C ARG A 160 -2.19 15.87 19.15
N SER A 161 -2.35 17.18 19.15
CA SER A 161 -3.52 17.88 18.61
C SER A 161 -3.65 17.71 17.08
N ALA A 162 -4.76 18.14 16.49
CA ALA A 162 -4.94 18.12 15.05
C ALA A 162 -3.91 19.00 14.31
N TYR A 163 -3.54 20.15 14.89
CA TYR A 163 -2.47 21.01 14.38
C TYR A 163 -1.12 20.29 14.39
N GLU A 164 -0.74 19.71 15.52
CA GLU A 164 0.56 19.04 15.68
C GLU A 164 0.70 17.81 14.77
N ARG A 165 -0.37 17.05 14.60
CA ARG A 165 -0.39 15.97 13.59
C ARG A 165 -0.22 16.51 12.17
N GLY A 166 -0.84 17.66 11.85
CA GLY A 166 -0.67 18.37 10.59
C GLY A 166 0.77 18.79 10.34
N VAL A 167 1.44 19.34 11.37
CA VAL A 167 2.87 19.73 11.33
C VAL A 167 3.73 18.55 10.91
N VAL A 168 3.68 17.43 11.65
CA VAL A 168 4.50 16.24 11.36
C VAL A 168 4.20 15.68 9.96
N LYS A 169 2.92 15.60 9.59
CA LYS A 169 2.50 15.06 8.29
C LYS A 169 3.02 15.89 7.12
N VAL A 170 2.86 17.21 7.17
CA VAL A 170 3.27 18.09 6.07
C VAL A 170 4.80 18.21 6.03
N TYR A 171 5.48 18.23 7.17
CA TYR A 171 6.93 18.25 7.23
C TYR A 171 7.55 17.00 6.62
N ALA A 172 7.07 15.80 6.96
CA ALA A 172 7.52 14.55 6.35
C ALA A 172 7.30 14.51 4.82
N ARG A 173 6.20 15.10 4.31
CA ARG A 173 5.95 15.27 2.87
C ARG A 173 6.99 16.17 2.20
N MET A 174 7.38 17.26 2.88
CA MET A 174 8.41 18.17 2.40
C MET A 174 9.78 17.49 2.37
N GLU A 175 10.13 16.70 3.39
CA GLU A 175 11.36 15.91 3.41
C GLU A 175 11.41 14.90 2.27
N LEU A 176 10.34 14.14 2.06
CA LEU A 176 10.24 13.19 0.94
C LEU A 176 10.41 13.90 -0.41
N TYR A 177 9.76 15.05 -0.60
CA TYR A 177 9.92 15.83 -1.83
C TYR A 177 11.37 16.32 -2.01
N ALA A 178 12.03 16.78 -0.94
CA ALA A 178 13.43 17.20 -0.97
C ALA A 178 14.37 16.03 -1.34
N GLN A 179 14.12 14.82 -0.83
CA GLN A 179 14.86 13.61 -1.21
C GLN A 179 14.72 13.32 -2.71
N LEU A 180 13.49 13.35 -3.23
CA LEU A 180 13.20 13.12 -4.65
C LEU A 180 13.87 14.16 -5.54
N LYS A 181 13.76 15.43 -5.18
CA LYS A 181 14.34 16.57 -5.91
C LYS A 181 15.86 16.48 -6.02
N ASN A 182 16.53 15.98 -4.99
CA ASN A 182 17.98 15.84 -4.93
C ASN A 182 18.51 14.46 -5.39
N THR A 183 17.67 13.66 -6.07
CA THR A 183 18.04 12.30 -6.54
C THR A 183 19.02 12.33 -7.71
N ILE A 184 18.76 13.17 -8.72
CA ILE A 184 19.52 13.21 -9.98
C ILE A 184 20.50 14.37 -10.02
N GLN A 185 20.12 15.52 -9.48
CA GLN A 185 20.91 16.77 -9.56
C GLN A 185 20.83 17.55 -8.25
N PRO A 186 21.81 18.41 -7.93
CA PRO A 186 21.68 19.37 -6.83
C PRO A 186 20.45 20.27 -7.04
N GLN A 187 19.78 20.64 -5.97
CA GLN A 187 18.54 21.44 -6.04
C GLN A 187 18.74 22.84 -6.67
N ASP A 188 19.96 23.38 -6.63
CA ASP A 188 20.37 24.68 -7.16
C ASP A 188 20.94 24.60 -8.58
N ALA A 189 21.04 23.41 -9.17
CA ALA A 189 21.61 23.19 -10.50
C ALA A 189 20.82 23.93 -11.58
N GLN A 190 21.52 24.76 -12.37
CA GLN A 190 20.94 25.45 -13.52
C GLN A 190 21.06 24.63 -14.79
N ASN A 191 22.24 24.02 -15.01
CA ASN A 191 22.53 23.14 -16.13
C ASN A 191 23.39 21.97 -15.66
N TRP A 192 22.72 20.96 -15.11
CA TRP A 192 23.39 19.82 -14.48
C TRP A 192 24.40 19.12 -15.39
N LYS A 193 24.08 18.97 -16.69
CA LYS A 193 25.03 18.37 -17.65
C LYS A 193 26.34 19.16 -17.75
N GLN A 194 26.27 20.49 -17.84
CA GLN A 194 27.46 21.35 -17.93
C GLN A 194 28.22 21.40 -16.59
N GLU A 195 27.48 21.48 -15.46
CA GLU A 195 28.05 21.51 -14.12
C GLU A 195 28.80 20.19 -13.84
N LEU A 196 28.23 19.04 -14.19
CA LEU A 196 28.89 17.73 -14.06
C LEU A 196 30.19 17.64 -14.86
N ALA A 197 30.17 18.06 -16.12
CA ALA A 197 31.36 18.10 -16.98
C ALA A 197 32.43 19.11 -16.46
N GLY A 198 31.98 20.22 -15.86
CA GLY A 198 32.84 21.18 -15.18
C GLY A 198 33.52 20.58 -13.94
N TYR A 199 32.74 19.89 -13.14
CA TYR A 199 33.23 19.19 -11.95
C TYR A 199 34.28 18.11 -12.31
N GLU A 200 34.06 17.30 -13.34
CA GLU A 200 35.04 16.32 -13.78
C GLU A 200 36.40 16.94 -14.14
N LYS A 201 36.38 18.07 -14.84
CA LYS A 201 37.59 18.84 -15.17
C LYS A 201 38.26 19.47 -13.94
N LEU A 202 37.46 19.84 -12.93
CA LEU A 202 37.92 20.44 -11.71
C LEU A 202 38.60 19.46 -10.75
N ILE A 203 38.21 18.17 -10.75
CA ILE A 203 38.71 17.15 -9.82
C ILE A 203 40.24 17.10 -9.73
N PRO A 204 41.03 16.97 -10.82
CA PRO A 204 42.50 16.86 -10.68
C PRO A 204 43.13 18.06 -9.98
N ALA A 205 42.74 19.28 -10.39
CA ALA A 205 43.28 20.52 -9.80
C ALA A 205 42.77 20.75 -8.36
N GLY A 206 41.50 20.45 -8.11
CA GLY A 206 40.88 20.54 -6.78
C GLY A 206 41.52 19.60 -5.76
N VAL A 207 41.73 18.33 -6.13
CA VAL A 207 42.42 17.35 -5.27
C VAL A 207 43.86 17.79 -4.99
N ALA A 208 44.60 18.33 -6.00
CA ALA A 208 45.93 18.87 -5.81
C ALA A 208 45.94 20.07 -4.83
N ALA A 209 44.95 20.97 -4.96
CA ALA A 209 44.81 22.13 -4.07
C ALA A 209 44.53 21.72 -2.61
N VAL A 210 43.65 20.71 -2.42
CA VAL A 210 43.37 20.17 -1.07
C VAL A 210 44.61 19.54 -0.43
N ARG A 211 45.40 18.76 -1.19
CA ARG A 211 46.63 18.15 -0.71
C ARG A 211 47.68 19.20 -0.37
N ALA A 212 47.85 20.24 -1.20
CA ALA A 212 48.76 21.32 -0.96
C ALA A 212 48.39 22.11 0.32
N GLN A 213 47.11 22.41 0.50
CA GLN A 213 46.57 23.04 1.70
C GLN A 213 46.86 22.20 2.96
N GLN A 214 46.60 20.89 2.92
CA GLN A 214 46.90 19.99 4.05
C GLN A 214 48.39 19.85 4.37
N SER A 215 49.25 20.04 3.36
CA SER A 215 50.71 20.00 3.51
C SER A 215 51.34 21.36 3.80
N GLY A 216 50.53 22.42 3.99
CA GLY A 216 51.03 23.77 4.22
C GLY A 216 51.72 24.41 3.01
N GLN A 217 51.50 23.89 1.79
CA GLN A 217 52.06 24.44 0.56
C GLN A 217 51.12 25.47 -0.08
N ASN A 218 51.67 26.32 -0.96
CA ASN A 218 50.87 27.27 -1.71
C ASN A 218 49.89 26.55 -2.65
N TYR A 219 48.66 27.00 -2.67
CA TYR A 219 47.59 26.46 -3.54
C TYR A 219 46.71 27.60 -4.11
N ASP A 220 46.03 27.31 -5.20
CA ASP A 220 45.05 28.23 -5.77
C ASP A 220 43.77 28.21 -4.94
N THR A 221 43.51 29.34 -4.24
CA THR A 221 42.35 29.48 -3.35
C THR A 221 41.02 29.45 -4.11
N ASN A 222 40.97 29.90 -5.38
CA ASN A 222 39.77 29.88 -6.16
C ASN A 222 39.40 28.46 -6.56
N ILE A 223 40.38 27.67 -7.02
CA ILE A 223 40.19 26.25 -7.34
C ILE A 223 39.79 25.48 -6.08
N PHE A 224 40.48 25.74 -4.95
CA PHE A 224 40.14 25.10 -3.68
C PHE A 224 38.72 25.37 -3.24
N ASN A 225 38.28 26.65 -3.23
CA ASN A 225 36.93 27.02 -2.81
C ASN A 225 35.87 26.50 -3.77
N ALA A 226 36.07 26.55 -5.10
CA ALA A 226 35.16 26.00 -6.07
C ALA A 226 34.96 24.46 -5.88
N PHE A 227 36.08 23.75 -5.69
CA PHE A 227 36.04 22.32 -5.45
C PHE A 227 35.35 21.94 -4.13
N LEU A 228 35.66 22.68 -3.06
CA LEU A 228 35.03 22.48 -1.76
C LEU A 228 33.50 22.73 -1.83
N GLY A 229 33.09 23.76 -2.55
CA GLY A 229 31.67 24.06 -2.80
C GLY A 229 30.96 22.91 -3.47
N GLU A 230 31.56 22.30 -4.52
CA GLU A 230 30.96 21.12 -5.16
C GLU A 230 30.89 19.92 -4.21
N LEU A 231 31.93 19.67 -3.41
CA LEU A 231 31.91 18.60 -2.42
C LEU A 231 30.81 18.81 -1.37
N GLN A 232 30.58 20.04 -0.92
CA GLN A 232 29.48 20.36 0.01
C GLN A 232 28.10 20.12 -0.60
N ARG A 233 27.90 20.48 -1.89
CA ARG A 233 26.65 20.20 -2.63
C ARG A 233 26.36 18.69 -2.70
N PHE A 234 27.37 17.88 -3.05
CA PHE A 234 27.19 16.42 -3.13
C PHE A 234 27.05 15.75 -1.77
N ASP A 235 27.72 16.26 -0.74
CA ASP A 235 27.55 15.81 0.63
C ASP A 235 26.12 16.08 1.13
N PHE A 236 25.60 17.27 0.87
CA PHE A 236 24.20 17.60 1.15
C PHE A 236 23.23 16.66 0.45
N MET A 237 23.40 16.43 -0.88
CA MET A 237 22.59 15.46 -1.61
C MET A 237 22.61 14.06 -0.98
N SER A 238 23.78 13.61 -0.53
CA SER A 238 23.95 12.27 0.04
C SER A 238 23.31 12.13 1.42
N ARG A 239 23.34 13.20 2.24
CA ARG A 239 22.74 13.22 3.59
C ARG A 239 21.23 13.25 3.61
N LEU A 240 20.59 13.67 2.52
CA LEU A 240 19.13 13.63 2.37
C LEU A 240 18.60 12.21 2.18
N GLU A 241 19.46 11.19 2.07
CA GLU A 241 19.09 9.80 1.83
C GLU A 241 18.17 9.63 0.59
N PRO A 242 18.54 10.19 -0.57
CA PRO A 242 17.72 10.11 -1.77
C PRO A 242 17.63 8.68 -2.30
N PRO A 243 16.64 8.36 -3.15
CA PRO A 243 16.59 7.09 -3.86
C PRO A 243 17.91 6.79 -4.59
N LEU A 244 18.37 5.54 -4.50
CA LEU A 244 19.65 5.11 -5.07
C LEU A 244 19.41 4.66 -6.52
N ILE A 245 19.89 5.45 -7.47
CA ILE A 245 19.64 5.25 -8.92
C ILE A 245 20.87 4.82 -9.69
N VAL A 246 22.06 4.90 -9.09
CA VAL A 246 23.30 4.54 -9.76
C VAL A 246 23.65 3.08 -9.46
N PRO A 247 23.64 2.20 -10.48
CA PRO A 247 23.96 0.80 -10.31
C PRO A 247 25.44 0.61 -9.94
N PRO A 248 25.77 -0.42 -9.16
CA PRO A 248 27.17 -0.78 -8.94
C PRO A 248 27.84 -1.27 -10.23
N GLN A 249 29.17 -1.21 -10.26
CA GLN A 249 29.93 -1.71 -11.41
C GLN A 249 29.80 -3.24 -11.61
N ASN A 250 29.67 -3.97 -10.51
CA ASN A 250 29.48 -5.42 -10.47
C ASN A 250 28.11 -5.75 -9.86
N ALA A 251 27.49 -6.83 -10.30
CA ALA A 251 26.15 -7.25 -9.86
C ALA A 251 26.02 -7.49 -8.33
N SER A 252 27.11 -7.72 -7.62
CA SER A 252 27.16 -7.95 -6.17
C SER A 252 27.37 -6.69 -5.33
N GLY A 253 27.54 -5.53 -5.95
CA GLY A 253 27.75 -4.27 -5.24
C GLY A 253 26.43 -3.59 -4.86
N ASP A 254 26.52 -2.56 -4.03
CA ASP A 254 25.39 -1.76 -3.59
C ASP A 254 25.09 -0.61 -4.56
N TRP A 255 23.81 -0.35 -4.77
CA TRP A 255 23.34 0.85 -5.47
C TRP A 255 23.73 2.10 -4.69
N LYS A 256 23.98 3.20 -5.41
CA LYS A 256 24.46 4.46 -4.82
C LYS A 256 23.60 5.64 -5.25
N SER A 257 23.63 6.70 -4.43
CA SER A 257 23.10 8.00 -4.83
C SER A 257 24.08 8.70 -5.77
N VAL A 258 23.58 9.65 -6.56
CA VAL A 258 24.41 10.49 -7.44
C VAL A 258 25.42 11.26 -6.61
N GLY A 259 25.00 11.86 -5.49
CA GLY A 259 25.90 12.59 -4.58
C GLY A 259 27.06 11.72 -4.08
N THR A 260 26.78 10.48 -3.65
CA THR A 260 27.82 9.54 -3.20
C THR A 260 28.82 9.19 -4.31
N VAL A 261 28.35 9.03 -5.55
CA VAL A 261 29.22 8.74 -6.70
C VAL A 261 30.10 9.94 -7.03
N CYS A 262 29.55 11.16 -7.03
CA CYS A 262 30.31 12.37 -7.28
C CYS A 262 31.37 12.61 -6.17
N LEU A 263 31.04 12.40 -4.90
CA LEU A 263 32.01 12.43 -3.80
C LEU A 263 33.12 11.36 -3.97
N GLY A 264 32.73 10.18 -4.43
CA GLY A 264 33.69 9.09 -4.71
C GLY A 264 34.67 9.43 -5.82
N ALA A 265 34.26 10.19 -6.82
CA ALA A 265 35.13 10.64 -7.92
C ALA A 265 36.28 11.52 -7.41
N ALA A 266 36.03 12.38 -6.42
CA ALA A 266 37.08 13.18 -5.76
C ALA A 266 38.13 12.31 -5.03
N LYS A 267 37.80 11.09 -4.66
CA LYS A 267 38.71 10.12 -4.01
C LYS A 267 39.40 9.17 -5.01
N GLY A 268 39.36 9.48 -6.31
CA GLY A 268 39.95 8.67 -7.38
C GLY A 268 39.01 7.67 -8.05
N GLY A 269 37.71 7.71 -7.71
CA GLY A 269 36.67 6.97 -8.45
C GLY A 269 36.37 7.60 -9.81
N LYS A 270 35.58 6.90 -10.63
CA LYS A 270 35.04 7.45 -11.88
C LYS A 270 33.58 7.79 -11.69
N ILE A 271 33.12 8.85 -12.34
CA ILE A 271 31.69 9.11 -12.47
C ILE A 271 31.09 7.99 -13.32
N SER A 272 29.96 7.45 -12.88
CA SER A 272 29.29 6.37 -13.58
C SER A 272 28.61 6.91 -14.84
N PRO A 273 28.68 6.21 -15.99
CA PRO A 273 27.92 6.57 -17.19
C PRO A 273 26.40 6.69 -16.95
N ALA A 274 25.88 6.04 -15.91
CA ALA A 274 24.50 6.20 -15.51
C ALA A 274 24.21 7.63 -15.05
N VAL A 275 25.12 8.29 -14.32
CA VAL A 275 24.98 9.70 -13.88
C VAL A 275 24.94 10.62 -15.10
N GLU A 276 25.80 10.39 -16.09
CA GLU A 276 25.82 11.16 -17.33
C GLU A 276 24.49 11.02 -18.11
N ASN A 277 24.00 9.78 -18.26
CA ASN A 277 22.72 9.53 -18.92
C ASN A 277 21.54 10.22 -18.20
N TYR A 278 21.53 10.22 -16.86
CA TYR A 278 20.52 10.98 -16.08
C TYR A 278 20.67 12.49 -16.28
N ALA A 279 21.89 13.01 -16.37
CA ALA A 279 22.13 14.42 -16.65
C ALA A 279 21.67 14.80 -18.08
N ASP A 280 21.88 13.91 -19.04
CA ASP A 280 21.40 14.09 -20.41
C ASP A 280 19.86 14.08 -20.50
N MET A 281 19.21 13.16 -19.80
CA MET A 281 17.75 13.14 -19.69
C MET A 281 17.23 14.42 -19.04
N ALA A 282 17.85 14.91 -17.96
CA ALA A 282 17.44 16.14 -17.28
C ALA A 282 17.57 17.37 -18.21
N ALA A 283 18.71 17.49 -18.90
CA ALA A 283 18.92 18.58 -19.87
C ALA A 283 17.91 18.52 -21.03
N ALA A 284 17.62 17.31 -21.55
CA ALA A 284 16.66 17.10 -22.62
C ALA A 284 15.22 17.41 -22.20
N LEU A 285 14.80 16.99 -20.99
CA LEU A 285 13.47 17.28 -20.46
C LEU A 285 13.26 18.79 -20.27
N LYS A 286 14.23 19.47 -19.65
CA LYS A 286 14.20 20.92 -19.43
C LYS A 286 14.07 21.72 -20.74
N ASN A 287 14.74 21.25 -21.80
CA ASN A 287 14.74 21.90 -23.11
C ASN A 287 13.62 21.43 -24.06
N GLY A 288 12.71 20.55 -23.60
CA GLY A 288 11.66 20.00 -24.46
C GLY A 288 12.16 19.06 -25.55
N ASN A 289 13.40 18.55 -25.47
CA ASN A 289 14.01 17.68 -26.48
C ASN A 289 13.63 16.21 -26.26
N VAL A 290 12.49 15.82 -26.85
CA VAL A 290 11.95 14.45 -26.76
C VAL A 290 12.95 13.41 -27.26
N THR A 291 13.60 13.65 -28.39
CA THR A 291 14.54 12.69 -29.00
C THR A 291 15.77 12.48 -28.10
N GLY A 292 16.32 13.56 -27.56
CA GLY A 292 17.46 13.50 -26.63
C GLY A 292 17.14 12.73 -25.37
N PHE A 293 15.97 12.96 -24.77
CA PHE A 293 15.52 12.23 -23.59
C PHE A 293 15.37 10.73 -23.88
N ASN A 294 14.68 10.37 -24.95
CA ASN A 294 14.41 8.99 -25.30
C ASN A 294 15.70 8.23 -25.68
N SER A 295 16.69 8.90 -26.31
CA SER A 295 18.00 8.33 -26.59
C SER A 295 18.77 8.04 -25.29
N ALA A 296 18.94 9.03 -24.41
CA ALA A 296 19.67 8.86 -23.16
C ALA A 296 19.03 7.79 -22.25
N LEU A 297 17.69 7.69 -22.23
CA LEU A 297 16.97 6.62 -21.57
C LEU A 297 17.27 5.24 -22.16
N THR A 298 17.34 5.14 -23.48
CA THR A 298 17.67 3.89 -24.18
C THR A 298 19.11 3.47 -23.89
N ASP A 299 20.05 4.39 -23.88
CA ASP A 299 21.47 4.15 -23.61
C ASP A 299 21.66 3.71 -22.14
N LEU A 300 21.00 4.37 -21.20
CA LEU A 300 21.01 3.94 -19.79
C LEU A 300 20.47 2.51 -19.64
N ARG A 301 19.34 2.22 -20.27
CA ARG A 301 18.74 0.88 -20.20
C ARG A 301 19.64 -0.18 -20.83
N ALA A 302 20.26 0.13 -21.97
CA ALA A 302 21.22 -0.77 -22.63
C ALA A 302 22.42 -1.08 -21.73
N SER A 303 22.93 -0.08 -20.99
CA SER A 303 24.03 -0.26 -20.04
C SER A 303 23.67 -1.16 -18.85
N LEU A 304 22.40 -1.23 -18.46
CA LEU A 304 21.93 -2.10 -17.37
C LEU A 304 21.76 -3.57 -17.78
N VAL A 305 21.48 -3.84 -19.05
CA VAL A 305 21.16 -5.21 -19.53
C VAL A 305 22.22 -6.25 -19.18
N PRO A 306 23.54 -6.01 -19.34
CA PRO A 306 24.55 -7.05 -19.11
C PRO A 306 24.58 -7.59 -17.68
N ASN A 307 24.44 -6.69 -16.68
CA ASN A 307 24.64 -7.04 -15.27
C ASN A 307 23.33 -7.05 -14.45
N PHE A 308 22.26 -6.40 -14.93
CA PHE A 308 21.03 -6.16 -14.18
C PHE A 308 19.76 -6.59 -14.94
N SER A 309 19.87 -7.58 -15.83
CA SER A 309 18.72 -8.12 -16.59
C SER A 309 17.58 -8.62 -15.70
N HIS A 310 17.91 -9.26 -14.57
CA HIS A 310 16.93 -9.71 -13.58
C HIS A 310 16.21 -8.52 -12.91
N ALA A 311 16.94 -7.48 -12.50
CA ALA A 311 16.36 -6.26 -11.91
C ALA A 311 15.41 -5.57 -12.91
N LEU A 312 15.81 -5.46 -14.18
CA LEU A 312 14.96 -4.92 -15.25
C LEU A 312 13.70 -5.77 -15.50
N ALA A 313 13.82 -7.10 -15.45
CA ALA A 313 12.67 -8.00 -15.60
C ALA A 313 11.69 -7.86 -14.43
N LYS A 314 12.21 -7.84 -13.19
CA LYS A 314 11.44 -7.63 -11.96
C LYS A 314 10.73 -6.28 -11.98
N SER A 315 11.41 -5.20 -12.33
CA SER A 315 10.83 -3.86 -12.47
C SER A 315 9.69 -3.83 -13.49
N ARG A 316 9.86 -4.47 -14.67
CA ARG A 316 8.78 -4.58 -15.66
C ARG A 316 7.58 -5.36 -15.15
N ALA A 317 7.81 -6.46 -14.42
CA ALA A 317 6.74 -7.25 -13.82
C ALA A 317 5.96 -6.45 -12.76
N GLU A 318 6.66 -5.64 -11.95
CA GLU A 318 6.02 -4.79 -10.95
C GLU A 318 5.22 -3.63 -11.60
N VAL A 319 5.74 -3.00 -12.66
CA VAL A 319 4.97 -2.00 -13.43
C VAL A 319 3.70 -2.63 -14.01
N PHE A 320 3.79 -3.84 -14.56
CA PHE A 320 2.60 -4.54 -15.05
C PHE A 320 1.61 -4.85 -13.94
N PHE A 321 2.08 -5.28 -12.78
CA PHE A 321 1.24 -5.48 -11.58
C PHE A 321 0.53 -4.19 -11.15
N ASN A 322 1.24 -3.06 -11.12
CA ASN A 322 0.67 -1.75 -10.79
C ASN A 322 -0.41 -1.33 -11.78
N GLN A 323 -0.21 -1.59 -13.07
CA GLN A 323 -1.19 -1.30 -14.13
C GLN A 323 -2.41 -2.23 -14.06
N MET A 324 -2.20 -3.50 -13.75
CA MET A 324 -3.26 -4.50 -13.63
C MET A 324 -4.23 -4.19 -12.48
N GLN A 325 -3.77 -3.50 -11.41
CA GLN A 325 -4.58 -3.19 -10.23
C GLN A 325 -5.48 -4.35 -9.78
N PRO A 326 -4.94 -5.56 -9.55
CA PRO A 326 -5.75 -6.78 -9.45
C PRO A 326 -6.76 -6.71 -8.30
N PHE A 327 -6.38 -6.12 -7.18
CA PHE A 327 -7.24 -6.04 -6.00
C PHE A 327 -8.38 -5.03 -6.19
N TYR A 328 -8.11 -3.90 -6.83
CA TYR A 328 -9.14 -2.91 -7.15
C TYR A 328 -10.16 -3.46 -8.15
N ASN A 329 -9.69 -4.11 -9.23
CA ASN A 329 -10.56 -4.71 -10.22
C ASN A 329 -11.37 -5.90 -9.65
N ALA A 330 -10.76 -6.74 -8.81
CA ALA A 330 -11.47 -7.81 -8.10
C ALA A 330 -12.55 -7.25 -7.17
N MET A 331 -12.29 -6.13 -6.47
CA MET A 331 -13.24 -5.48 -5.58
C MET A 331 -14.52 -5.05 -6.33
N ILE A 332 -14.38 -4.45 -7.53
CA ILE A 332 -15.52 -4.06 -8.37
C ILE A 332 -16.36 -5.29 -8.74
N ILE A 333 -15.71 -6.38 -9.13
CA ILE A 333 -16.40 -7.61 -9.52
C ILE A 333 -17.09 -8.25 -8.29
N TYR A 334 -16.47 -8.23 -7.10
CA TYR A 334 -17.10 -8.70 -5.86
C TYR A 334 -18.37 -7.94 -5.52
N VAL A 335 -18.38 -6.60 -5.67
CA VAL A 335 -19.59 -5.78 -5.46
C VAL A 335 -20.71 -6.22 -6.38
N LEU A 336 -20.43 -6.32 -7.68
CA LEU A 336 -21.45 -6.77 -8.66
C LEU A 336 -21.95 -8.18 -8.35
N ALA A 337 -21.07 -9.10 -8.03
CA ALA A 337 -21.42 -10.46 -7.65
C ALA A 337 -22.27 -10.52 -6.37
N GLY A 338 -21.93 -9.71 -5.36
CA GLY A 338 -22.69 -9.59 -4.12
C GLY A 338 -24.11 -9.10 -4.35
N LEU A 339 -24.26 -8.07 -5.18
CA LEU A 339 -25.58 -7.56 -5.58
C LEU A 339 -26.41 -8.65 -6.28
N LEU A 340 -25.84 -9.37 -7.25
CA LEU A 340 -26.52 -10.46 -7.92
C LEU A 340 -26.91 -11.60 -6.96
N ALA A 341 -26.04 -11.92 -6.00
CA ALA A 341 -26.32 -12.93 -4.97
C ALA A 341 -27.48 -12.52 -4.07
N ILE A 342 -27.51 -11.27 -3.61
CA ILE A 342 -28.60 -10.72 -2.79
C ILE A 342 -29.91 -10.68 -3.59
N PHE A 343 -29.88 -10.16 -4.82
CA PHE A 343 -31.08 -10.11 -5.68
C PHE A 343 -31.60 -11.50 -6.05
N SER A 344 -30.76 -12.54 -6.04
CA SER A 344 -31.23 -13.91 -6.26
C SER A 344 -32.26 -14.39 -5.23
N TRP A 345 -32.29 -13.77 -4.04
CA TRP A 345 -33.26 -14.06 -2.98
C TRP A 345 -34.67 -13.47 -3.24
N PHE A 346 -34.80 -12.49 -4.14
CA PHE A 346 -36.06 -11.83 -4.50
C PHE A 346 -36.77 -12.51 -5.71
N ASN A 347 -36.84 -13.85 -5.76
CA ASN A 347 -37.53 -14.65 -6.79
C ASN A 347 -36.99 -14.59 -8.23
N LEU A 348 -35.93 -13.88 -8.50
CA LEU A 348 -35.28 -13.82 -9.82
C LEU A 348 -34.19 -14.88 -10.02
N SER A 349 -34.01 -15.61 -9.08
CA SER A 349 -33.60 -16.93 -8.79
C SER A 349 -32.20 -17.49 -9.18
N GLU A 350 -32.25 -18.68 -9.73
CA GLU A 350 -31.12 -19.58 -9.98
C GLU A 350 -30.12 -18.96 -10.98
N THR A 351 -30.61 -18.23 -11.98
CA THR A 351 -29.74 -17.57 -12.96
C THR A 351 -28.84 -16.51 -12.30
N LEU A 352 -29.41 -15.64 -11.42
CA LEU A 352 -28.66 -14.61 -10.72
C LEU A 352 -27.68 -15.23 -9.73
N ARG A 353 -28.09 -16.23 -8.96
CA ARG A 353 -27.22 -16.97 -8.05
C ARG A 353 -26.03 -17.57 -8.79
N ARG A 354 -26.26 -18.26 -9.91
CA ARG A 354 -25.20 -18.85 -10.75
C ARG A 354 -24.30 -17.77 -11.34
N SER A 355 -24.88 -16.65 -11.79
CA SER A 355 -24.09 -15.52 -12.30
C SER A 355 -23.18 -14.94 -11.22
N ALA A 356 -23.68 -14.78 -9.99
CA ALA A 356 -22.87 -14.36 -8.85
C ALA A 356 -21.69 -15.32 -8.61
N VAL A 357 -21.93 -16.62 -8.59
CA VAL A 357 -20.87 -17.63 -8.40
C VAL A 357 -19.80 -17.56 -9.50
N TRP A 358 -20.20 -17.38 -10.77
CA TRP A 358 -19.26 -17.23 -11.88
C TRP A 358 -18.42 -15.94 -11.77
N LEU A 359 -19.03 -14.83 -11.36
CA LEU A 359 -18.30 -13.58 -11.13
C LEU A 359 -17.38 -13.66 -9.92
N ILE A 360 -17.79 -14.32 -8.82
CA ILE A 360 -16.92 -14.55 -7.67
C ILE A 360 -15.71 -15.40 -8.07
N ALA A 361 -15.92 -16.44 -8.90
CA ALA A 361 -14.82 -17.25 -9.40
C ALA A 361 -13.82 -16.42 -10.24
N LEU A 362 -14.32 -15.51 -11.10
CA LEU A 362 -13.48 -14.58 -11.86
C LEU A 362 -12.73 -13.61 -10.92
N ALA A 363 -13.44 -12.98 -9.96
CA ALA A 363 -12.81 -12.08 -8.99
C ALA A 363 -11.76 -12.80 -8.16
N LEU A 364 -12.03 -14.02 -7.71
CA LEU A 364 -11.06 -14.84 -6.97
C LEU A 364 -9.84 -15.22 -7.82
N LEU A 365 -10.02 -15.48 -9.11
CA LEU A 365 -8.91 -15.72 -10.03
C LEU A 365 -8.00 -14.48 -10.15
N ILE A 366 -8.59 -13.29 -10.35
CA ILE A 366 -7.85 -12.02 -10.41
C ILE A 366 -7.16 -11.74 -9.07
N HIS A 367 -7.87 -11.94 -7.96
CA HIS A 367 -7.33 -11.78 -6.61
C HIS A 367 -6.16 -12.74 -6.36
N THR A 368 -6.28 -14.01 -6.74
CA THR A 368 -5.21 -15.02 -6.66
C THR A 368 -4.01 -14.62 -7.52
N THR A 369 -4.25 -14.13 -8.73
CA THR A 369 -3.18 -13.62 -9.61
C THR A 369 -2.43 -12.48 -8.93
N GLY A 370 -3.14 -11.54 -8.29
CA GLY A 370 -2.53 -10.46 -7.50
C GLY A 370 -1.66 -10.97 -6.35
N LEU A 371 -2.13 -11.99 -5.61
CA LEU A 371 -1.34 -12.63 -4.54
C LEU A 371 -0.07 -13.30 -5.09
N ILE A 372 -0.19 -14.04 -6.19
CA ILE A 372 0.97 -14.71 -6.83
C ILE A 372 2.00 -13.68 -7.29
N TYR A 373 1.57 -12.58 -7.93
CA TYR A 373 2.48 -11.49 -8.31
C TYR A 373 3.23 -10.93 -7.11
N ARG A 374 2.54 -10.68 -5.99
CA ARG A 374 3.18 -10.18 -4.76
C ARG A 374 4.20 -11.17 -4.20
N ILE A 375 3.88 -12.47 -4.16
CA ILE A 375 4.82 -13.52 -3.74
C ILE A 375 6.09 -13.49 -4.60
N VAL A 376 5.94 -13.43 -5.92
CA VAL A 376 7.07 -13.41 -6.85
C VAL A 376 7.88 -12.11 -6.76
N LEU A 377 7.21 -10.96 -6.63
CA LEU A 377 7.88 -9.66 -6.56
C LEU A 377 8.62 -9.44 -5.23
N GLN A 378 8.06 -9.92 -4.12
CA GLN A 378 8.69 -9.79 -2.80
C GLN A 378 9.67 -10.92 -2.49
N ASP A 379 9.59 -12.03 -3.21
CA ASP A 379 10.28 -13.29 -2.87
C ASP A 379 9.95 -13.76 -1.43
N ARG A 380 8.68 -13.58 -1.05
CA ARG A 380 8.13 -13.85 0.29
C ARG A 380 6.76 -14.51 0.19
N PRO A 381 6.34 -15.27 1.21
CA PRO A 381 4.97 -15.77 1.34
C PRO A 381 3.92 -14.67 1.35
N PRO A 382 2.62 -15.00 1.16
CA PRO A 382 1.58 -14.01 0.82
C PRO A 382 1.27 -13.02 1.93
N VAL A 383 1.66 -13.27 3.18
CA VAL A 383 1.33 -12.41 4.33
C VAL A 383 2.62 -11.93 4.99
N THR A 384 2.94 -10.64 4.83
CA THR A 384 4.15 -10.00 5.32
C THR A 384 3.87 -8.77 6.20
N ASN A 385 2.73 -8.13 6.02
CA ASN A 385 2.30 -6.93 6.75
C ASN A 385 0.78 -6.88 6.88
N LEU A 386 0.26 -5.81 7.48
CA LEU A 386 -1.17 -5.65 7.73
C LEU A 386 -1.98 -5.58 6.42
N TYR A 387 -1.47 -4.88 5.41
CA TYR A 387 -2.07 -4.81 4.07
C TYR A 387 -2.24 -6.20 3.44
N SER A 388 -1.17 -6.99 3.41
CA SER A 388 -1.18 -8.32 2.82
C SER A 388 -2.05 -9.30 3.61
N SER A 389 -2.17 -9.13 4.94
CA SER A 389 -3.08 -9.92 5.77
C SER A 389 -4.55 -9.65 5.42
N ALA A 390 -4.92 -8.38 5.14
CA ALA A 390 -6.28 -8.02 4.74
C ALA A 390 -6.65 -8.69 3.40
N ILE A 391 -5.75 -8.64 2.42
CA ILE A 391 -5.95 -9.33 1.14
C ILE A 391 -6.11 -10.83 1.34
N PHE A 392 -5.24 -11.45 2.13
CA PHE A 392 -5.23 -12.90 2.33
C PHE A 392 -6.46 -13.39 3.11
N ILE A 393 -6.92 -12.64 4.12
CA ILE A 393 -8.17 -12.91 4.86
C ILE A 393 -9.36 -12.91 3.88
N GLY A 394 -9.46 -11.92 2.99
CA GLY A 394 -10.50 -11.85 1.99
C GLY A 394 -10.47 -13.02 1.02
N TRP A 395 -9.29 -13.38 0.54
CA TRP A 395 -9.08 -14.52 -0.35
C TRP A 395 -9.51 -15.84 0.31
N GLY A 396 -9.06 -16.09 1.55
CA GLY A 396 -9.44 -17.28 2.30
C GLY A 396 -10.93 -17.35 2.60
N ALA A 397 -11.54 -16.22 2.99
CA ALA A 397 -12.99 -16.13 3.22
C ALA A 397 -13.80 -16.38 1.95
N CYS A 398 -13.35 -15.89 0.78
CA CYS A 398 -13.98 -16.17 -0.51
C CYS A 398 -13.98 -17.66 -0.83
N ILE A 399 -12.87 -18.34 -0.62
CA ILE A 399 -12.78 -19.81 -0.84
C ILE A 399 -13.76 -20.55 0.07
N LEU A 400 -13.76 -20.22 1.37
CA LEU A 400 -14.69 -20.84 2.33
C LEU A 400 -16.14 -20.60 1.95
N GLY A 401 -16.50 -19.39 1.56
CA GLY A 401 -17.84 -19.06 1.11
C GLY A 401 -18.24 -19.80 -0.18
N LEU A 402 -17.35 -19.95 -1.16
CA LEU A 402 -17.60 -20.76 -2.35
C LEU A 402 -17.77 -22.25 -2.04
N ILE A 403 -17.00 -22.78 -1.07
CA ILE A 403 -17.16 -24.15 -0.58
C ILE A 403 -18.56 -24.33 0.03
N LEU A 404 -18.99 -23.39 0.89
CA LEU A 404 -20.34 -23.40 1.45
C LEU A 404 -21.41 -23.31 0.34
N GLU A 405 -21.23 -22.44 -0.65
CA GLU A 405 -22.17 -22.30 -1.76
C GLU A 405 -22.28 -23.57 -2.61
N LYS A 406 -21.16 -24.28 -2.80
CA LYS A 406 -21.14 -25.56 -3.52
C LYS A 406 -22.00 -26.62 -2.80
N PHE A 407 -21.98 -26.66 -1.47
CA PHE A 407 -22.74 -27.64 -0.69
C PHE A 407 -24.21 -27.25 -0.52
N TYR A 408 -24.49 -25.98 -0.19
CA TYR A 408 -25.83 -25.55 0.21
C TYR A 408 -26.64 -24.92 -0.93
N LYS A 409 -26.04 -24.37 -1.95
CA LYS A 409 -26.66 -23.82 -3.19
C LYS A 409 -27.82 -22.84 -2.94
N ASN A 410 -27.75 -22.05 -1.90
CA ASN A 410 -28.79 -21.12 -1.45
C ASN A 410 -28.44 -19.63 -1.57
N GLY A 411 -27.28 -19.32 -2.18
CA GLY A 411 -26.78 -17.96 -2.38
C GLY A 411 -26.11 -17.35 -1.13
N ILE A 412 -26.18 -18.00 0.02
CA ILE A 412 -25.58 -17.49 1.27
C ILE A 412 -24.07 -17.49 1.17
N GLY A 413 -23.48 -18.60 0.70
CA GLY A 413 -22.04 -18.69 0.48
C GLY A 413 -21.54 -17.66 -0.53
N ALA A 414 -22.31 -17.38 -1.58
CA ALA A 414 -21.98 -16.35 -2.55
C ALA A 414 -21.98 -14.94 -1.94
N VAL A 415 -22.98 -14.61 -1.10
CA VAL A 415 -23.03 -13.31 -0.39
C VAL A 415 -21.83 -13.17 0.57
N VAL A 416 -21.49 -14.24 1.32
CA VAL A 416 -20.32 -14.24 2.21
C VAL A 416 -19.02 -14.03 1.42
N SER A 417 -18.81 -14.78 0.34
CA SER A 417 -17.62 -14.64 -0.52
C SER A 417 -17.46 -13.21 -1.05
N ALA A 418 -18.53 -12.69 -1.66
CA ALA A 418 -18.50 -11.36 -2.26
C ALA A 418 -18.35 -10.26 -1.20
N GLY A 419 -19.09 -10.34 -0.09
CA GLY A 419 -19.04 -9.37 1.00
C GLY A 419 -17.69 -9.35 1.69
N MET A 420 -17.14 -10.50 2.06
CA MET A 420 -15.82 -10.58 2.70
C MET A 420 -14.70 -10.15 1.74
N GLY A 421 -14.75 -10.59 0.47
CA GLY A 421 -13.79 -10.16 -0.53
C GLY A 421 -13.79 -8.64 -0.73
N PHE A 422 -14.96 -8.02 -0.83
CA PHE A 422 -15.10 -6.57 -0.94
C PHE A 422 -14.60 -5.83 0.31
N ILE A 423 -15.10 -6.20 1.51
CA ILE A 423 -14.78 -5.50 2.76
C ILE A 423 -13.28 -5.54 3.05
N THR A 424 -12.64 -6.69 2.90
CA THR A 424 -11.21 -6.81 3.18
C THR A 424 -10.34 -6.09 2.16
N LEU A 425 -10.74 -6.06 0.89
CA LEU A 425 -10.02 -5.30 -0.14
C LEU A 425 -10.18 -3.78 0.03
N ILE A 426 -11.33 -3.28 0.52
CA ILE A 426 -11.47 -1.85 0.84
C ILE A 426 -10.63 -1.48 2.07
N ILE A 427 -10.51 -2.38 3.07
CA ILE A 427 -9.58 -2.21 4.18
C ILE A 427 -8.14 -2.15 3.67
N ALA A 428 -7.75 -3.09 2.81
CA ALA A 428 -6.42 -3.09 2.18
C ALA A 428 -6.15 -1.81 1.39
N GLN A 429 -7.12 -1.31 0.63
CA GLN A 429 -6.98 -0.05 -0.11
C GLN A 429 -6.70 1.15 0.82
N ASN A 430 -7.35 1.21 1.98
CA ASN A 430 -7.07 2.25 2.96
C ASN A 430 -5.69 2.10 3.61
N LEU A 431 -5.25 0.87 3.89
CA LEU A 431 -3.91 0.60 4.43
C LEU A 431 -2.79 0.90 3.41
N ALA A 432 -3.10 0.93 2.11
CA ALA A 432 -2.14 1.29 1.06
C ALA A 432 -1.85 2.80 1.01
N LEU A 433 -2.64 3.64 1.67
CA LEU A 433 -2.42 5.09 1.73
C LEU A 433 -1.21 5.47 2.60
N ASP A 434 -0.79 4.59 3.49
CA ASP A 434 0.31 4.86 4.43
C ASP A 434 1.71 4.68 3.80
N GLY A 435 1.82 4.12 2.57
CA GLY A 435 3.11 3.99 1.89
C GLY A 435 3.27 2.73 1.03
N ASP A 436 4.51 2.24 0.90
CA ASP A 436 4.83 1.06 0.09
C ASP A 436 4.26 -0.22 0.72
N THR A 437 3.30 -0.83 0.06
CA THR A 437 2.66 -2.08 0.53
C THR A 437 3.57 -3.31 0.44
N MET A 438 4.73 -3.19 -0.22
CA MET A 438 5.75 -4.23 -0.39
C MET A 438 7.05 -3.87 0.35
N GLU A 439 6.95 -3.18 1.47
CA GLU A 439 8.07 -2.77 2.31
C GLU A 439 8.97 -3.93 2.76
N MET A 440 10.22 -3.62 3.10
CA MET A 440 11.16 -4.59 3.65
C MET A 440 10.75 -4.98 5.08
N MET A 441 10.82 -6.28 5.36
CA MET A 441 10.56 -6.80 6.70
C MET A 441 11.76 -6.60 7.63
N ARG A 442 11.50 -6.52 8.95
CA ARG A 442 12.56 -6.60 9.94
C ARG A 442 13.25 -7.96 9.85
N ALA A 443 14.59 -7.97 9.90
CA ALA A 443 15.39 -9.18 9.69
C ALA A 443 14.98 -10.37 10.59
N VAL A 444 14.60 -10.10 11.84
CA VAL A 444 14.17 -11.13 12.81
C VAL A 444 12.86 -11.83 12.40
N LEU A 445 12.03 -11.17 11.59
CA LEU A 445 10.75 -11.70 11.08
C LEU A 445 10.89 -12.24 9.64
N ASP A 446 12.04 -12.06 9.00
CA ASP A 446 12.26 -12.40 7.60
C ASP A 446 12.69 -13.86 7.43
N THR A 447 11.73 -14.77 7.57
CA THR A 447 11.91 -16.20 7.35
C THR A 447 10.76 -16.79 6.55
N ASN A 448 11.05 -17.21 5.32
CA ASN A 448 10.05 -17.76 4.41
C ASN A 448 9.35 -19.00 4.95
N PHE A 449 10.05 -19.83 5.71
CA PHE A 449 9.45 -21.03 6.30
C PHE A 449 8.33 -20.68 7.30
N TRP A 450 8.60 -19.78 8.25
CA TRP A 450 7.60 -19.41 9.25
C TRP A 450 6.49 -18.53 8.70
N LEU A 451 6.80 -17.67 7.74
CA LEU A 451 5.79 -16.89 7.02
C LEU A 451 4.84 -17.80 6.22
N ALA A 452 5.34 -18.86 5.60
CA ALA A 452 4.52 -19.80 4.82
C ALA A 452 3.71 -20.75 5.71
N THR A 453 4.19 -21.09 6.89
CA THR A 453 3.55 -22.06 7.78
C THR A 453 2.70 -21.36 8.85
N HIS A 454 3.32 -20.72 9.85
CA HIS A 454 2.61 -20.09 10.96
C HIS A 454 1.64 -18.99 10.47
N VAL A 455 2.16 -18.00 9.73
CA VAL A 455 1.38 -16.80 9.40
C VAL A 455 0.21 -17.12 8.49
N VAL A 456 0.38 -18.01 7.52
CA VAL A 456 -0.70 -18.48 6.64
C VAL A 456 -1.77 -19.21 7.43
N VAL A 457 -1.37 -20.14 8.32
CA VAL A 457 -2.32 -20.96 9.10
C VAL A 457 -3.11 -20.11 10.08
N VAL A 458 -2.46 -19.22 10.85
CA VAL A 458 -3.15 -18.37 11.82
C VAL A 458 -4.08 -17.38 11.14
N THR A 459 -3.68 -16.85 9.96
CA THR A 459 -4.51 -15.91 9.19
C THR A 459 -5.76 -16.58 8.61
N LEU A 460 -5.69 -17.86 8.23
CA LEU A 460 -6.88 -18.64 7.86
C LEU A 460 -7.81 -18.86 9.05
N GLY A 461 -7.30 -18.98 10.27
CA GLY A 461 -8.10 -18.99 11.49
C GLY A 461 -8.89 -17.69 11.67
N TYR A 462 -8.25 -16.54 11.47
CA TYR A 462 -8.89 -15.21 11.50
C TYR A 462 -9.98 -15.09 10.43
N ALA A 463 -9.65 -15.42 9.17
CA ALA A 463 -10.60 -15.41 8.05
C ALA A 463 -11.85 -16.24 8.36
N SER A 464 -11.65 -17.44 8.94
CA SER A 464 -12.74 -18.35 9.27
C SER A 464 -13.64 -17.82 10.38
N THR A 465 -13.06 -17.20 11.42
CA THR A 465 -13.85 -16.59 12.51
C THR A 465 -14.72 -15.46 11.97
N PHE A 466 -14.19 -14.60 11.09
CA PHE A 466 -14.99 -13.56 10.42
C PHE A 466 -16.08 -14.15 9.51
N VAL A 467 -15.82 -15.25 8.81
CA VAL A 467 -16.85 -15.95 8.00
C VAL A 467 -17.99 -16.44 8.89
N ALA A 468 -17.68 -17.05 10.05
CA ALA A 468 -18.70 -17.50 11.00
C ALA A 468 -19.55 -16.33 11.52
N GLY A 469 -18.93 -15.21 11.87
CA GLY A 469 -19.61 -14.00 12.29
C GLY A 469 -20.46 -13.36 11.17
N PHE A 470 -19.97 -13.35 9.92
CA PHE A 470 -20.75 -12.83 8.79
C PHE A 470 -21.99 -13.68 8.49
N LEU A 471 -21.87 -15.01 8.55
CA LEU A 471 -23.03 -15.93 8.48
C LEU A 471 -24.04 -15.64 9.60
N ALA A 472 -23.56 -15.35 10.80
CA ALA A 472 -24.40 -15.00 11.94
C ALA A 472 -25.14 -13.66 11.73
N LEU A 473 -24.49 -12.66 11.12
CA LEU A 473 -25.15 -11.40 10.71
C LEU A 473 -26.29 -11.68 9.73
N ILE A 474 -26.07 -12.54 8.71
CA ILE A 474 -27.12 -12.94 7.76
C ILE A 474 -28.30 -13.60 8.48
N TYR A 475 -28.01 -14.47 9.46
CA TYR A 475 -29.06 -15.11 10.25
C TYR A 475 -29.94 -14.09 10.98
N ILE A 476 -29.32 -13.13 11.68
CA ILE A 476 -30.07 -12.10 12.44
C ILE A 476 -30.83 -11.17 11.49
N LEU A 477 -30.20 -10.66 10.44
CA LEU A 477 -30.84 -9.77 9.47
C LEU A 477 -32.08 -10.43 8.83
N ARG A 478 -31.97 -11.70 8.44
CA ARG A 478 -33.10 -12.43 7.87
C ARG A 478 -34.21 -12.66 8.90
N GLY A 479 -33.88 -13.03 10.11
CA GLY A 479 -34.85 -13.32 11.16
C GLY A 479 -35.53 -12.09 11.75
N MET A 480 -34.86 -10.95 11.80
CA MET A 480 -35.42 -9.72 12.36
C MET A 480 -36.20 -8.88 11.32
N PHE A 481 -35.68 -8.79 10.10
CA PHE A 481 -36.21 -7.85 9.10
C PHE A 481 -37.01 -8.51 7.98
N THR A 482 -36.94 -9.84 7.84
CA THR A 482 -37.62 -10.57 6.75
C THR A 482 -38.35 -11.81 7.28
N LYS A 483 -39.29 -12.35 6.48
CA LYS A 483 -39.94 -13.66 6.73
C LYS A 483 -39.19 -14.82 6.05
N THR A 484 -37.93 -14.63 5.66
CA THR A 484 -37.19 -15.61 4.86
C THR A 484 -36.30 -16.55 5.68
N LEU A 485 -36.32 -16.42 7.02
CA LEU A 485 -35.65 -17.33 7.93
C LEU A 485 -36.58 -18.43 8.38
N ASP A 486 -36.92 -19.34 7.46
CA ASP A 486 -37.66 -20.56 7.83
C ASP A 486 -36.78 -21.53 8.64
N ALA A 487 -37.42 -22.54 9.23
CA ALA A 487 -36.73 -23.54 10.07
C ALA A 487 -35.60 -24.28 9.33
N ALA A 488 -35.76 -24.53 8.04
CA ALA A 488 -34.76 -25.20 7.20
C ALA A 488 -33.55 -24.31 6.96
N THR A 489 -33.77 -23.03 6.63
CA THR A 489 -32.72 -22.02 6.45
C THR A 489 -31.99 -21.72 7.76
N ALA A 490 -32.71 -21.57 8.89
CA ALA A 490 -32.13 -21.36 10.22
C ALA A 490 -31.19 -22.51 10.59
N LYS A 491 -31.64 -23.75 10.43
CA LYS A 491 -30.84 -24.95 10.69
C LYS A 491 -29.64 -25.06 9.74
N SER A 492 -29.80 -24.68 8.47
CA SER A 492 -28.72 -24.66 7.48
C SER A 492 -27.63 -23.66 7.88
N LEU A 493 -28.00 -22.41 8.20
CA LEU A 493 -27.07 -21.38 8.68
C LEU A 493 -26.36 -21.78 9.96
N ALA A 494 -27.08 -22.33 10.94
CA ALA A 494 -26.47 -22.81 12.20
C ALA A 494 -25.44 -23.91 11.94
N ARG A 495 -25.69 -24.83 10.98
CA ARG A 495 -24.71 -25.86 10.58
C ARG A 495 -23.48 -25.26 9.89
N MET A 496 -23.67 -24.28 9.01
CA MET A 496 -22.57 -23.56 8.38
C MET A 496 -21.70 -22.89 9.44
N ILE A 497 -22.32 -22.10 10.34
CA ILE A 497 -21.60 -21.42 11.43
C ILE A 497 -20.81 -22.40 12.28
N TYR A 498 -21.44 -23.49 12.72
CA TYR A 498 -20.79 -24.51 13.53
C TYR A 498 -19.59 -25.14 12.82
N GLY A 499 -19.76 -25.56 11.55
CA GLY A 499 -18.65 -26.13 10.77
C GLY A 499 -17.48 -25.16 10.57
N ILE A 500 -17.78 -23.87 10.31
CA ILE A 500 -16.74 -22.84 10.18
C ILE A 500 -16.06 -22.55 11.53
N VAL A 501 -16.79 -22.55 12.66
CA VAL A 501 -16.19 -22.42 14.00
C VAL A 501 -15.24 -23.57 14.32
N CYS A 502 -15.60 -24.81 13.97
CA CYS A 502 -14.69 -25.96 14.11
C CYS A 502 -13.40 -25.76 13.31
N PHE A 503 -13.52 -25.32 12.05
CA PHE A 503 -12.37 -25.02 11.20
C PHE A 503 -11.54 -23.86 11.78
N ALA A 504 -12.18 -22.78 12.23
CA ALA A 504 -11.52 -21.62 12.84
C ALA A 504 -10.75 -22.02 14.10
N THR A 505 -11.35 -22.87 14.97
CA THR A 505 -10.69 -23.37 16.18
C THR A 505 -9.41 -24.14 15.83
N LEU A 506 -9.48 -25.06 14.86
CA LEU A 506 -8.34 -25.86 14.44
C LEU A 506 -7.20 -24.97 13.92
N PHE A 507 -7.50 -24.09 12.96
CA PHE A 507 -6.48 -23.25 12.32
C PHE A 507 -5.91 -22.19 13.26
N SER A 508 -6.74 -21.58 14.11
CA SER A 508 -6.25 -20.65 15.14
C SER A 508 -5.37 -21.35 16.17
N PHE A 509 -5.76 -22.53 16.65
CA PHE A 509 -4.97 -23.30 17.61
C PHE A 509 -3.62 -23.73 17.04
N VAL A 510 -3.65 -24.42 15.89
CA VAL A 510 -2.40 -24.86 15.22
C VAL A 510 -1.52 -23.68 14.88
N GLY A 511 -2.10 -22.61 14.34
CA GLY A 511 -1.37 -21.38 14.02
C GLY A 511 -0.71 -20.77 15.25
N THR A 512 -1.42 -20.68 16.38
CA THR A 512 -0.86 -20.15 17.65
C THR A 512 0.30 -21.00 18.17
N VAL A 513 0.19 -22.34 18.13
CA VAL A 513 1.28 -23.24 18.53
C VAL A 513 2.50 -23.08 17.62
N LEU A 514 2.30 -23.01 16.30
CA LEU A 514 3.39 -22.76 15.34
C LEU A 514 4.09 -21.43 15.61
N GLY A 515 3.34 -20.39 16.01
CA GLY A 515 3.89 -19.09 16.41
C GLY A 515 4.76 -19.18 17.67
N GLY A 516 4.34 -19.96 18.66
CA GLY A 516 5.13 -20.21 19.84
C GLY A 516 6.45 -20.95 19.53
N ILE A 517 6.41 -21.95 18.64
CA ILE A 517 7.63 -22.65 18.19
C ILE A 517 8.56 -21.67 17.44
N TRP A 518 8.02 -20.80 16.59
CA TRP A 518 8.82 -19.77 15.93
C TRP A 518 9.44 -18.79 16.92
N ALA A 519 8.68 -18.35 17.92
CA ALA A 519 9.17 -17.47 18.98
C ALA A 519 10.29 -18.11 19.78
N ASP A 520 10.19 -19.42 20.08
CA ASP A 520 11.23 -20.18 20.76
C ASP A 520 12.54 -20.22 19.95
N GLN A 521 12.44 -20.49 18.66
CA GLN A 521 13.60 -20.52 17.77
C GLN A 521 14.25 -19.12 17.55
N SER A 522 13.43 -18.06 17.48
CA SER A 522 13.91 -16.71 17.16
C SER A 522 14.37 -15.93 18.38
N TRP A 523 13.76 -16.15 19.53
CA TRP A 523 13.96 -15.37 20.77
C TRP A 523 14.23 -16.21 22.01
N GLY A 524 14.34 -17.54 21.88
CA GLY A 524 14.62 -18.46 22.99
C GLY A 524 13.48 -18.58 24.00
N ARG A 525 12.26 -18.25 23.62
CA ARG A 525 11.07 -18.35 24.47
C ARG A 525 9.84 -18.72 23.65
N PHE A 526 9.11 -19.74 24.06
CA PHE A 526 7.88 -20.19 23.39
C PHE A 526 6.74 -19.17 23.49
N TRP A 527 6.66 -18.40 24.57
CA TRP A 527 5.60 -17.44 24.84
C TRP A 527 6.12 -16.23 25.61
N GLY A 528 5.79 -15.02 25.17
CA GLY A 528 6.28 -13.78 25.77
C GLY A 528 5.18 -12.84 26.26
N TRP A 529 3.92 -13.27 26.20
CA TRP A 529 2.76 -12.44 26.54
C TRP A 529 2.67 -11.14 25.72
N ASP A 530 3.22 -11.17 24.50
CA ASP A 530 3.08 -10.09 23.55
C ASP A 530 1.59 -9.85 23.23
N PRO A 531 1.13 -8.60 23.03
CA PRO A 531 -0.27 -8.32 22.69
C PRO A 531 -0.80 -9.14 21.51
N LYS A 532 0.03 -9.43 20.50
CA LYS A 532 -0.33 -10.25 19.34
C LYS A 532 -0.51 -11.72 19.71
N GLU A 533 0.37 -12.26 20.55
CA GLU A 533 0.27 -13.62 21.08
C GLU A 533 -1.02 -13.78 21.90
N ASN A 534 -1.29 -12.82 22.81
CA ASN A 534 -2.51 -12.80 23.61
C ASN A 534 -3.77 -12.68 22.75
N GLY A 535 -3.73 -11.85 21.69
CA GLY A 535 -4.82 -11.73 20.73
C GLY A 535 -5.13 -13.04 20.02
N ALA A 536 -4.10 -13.76 19.56
CA ALA A 536 -4.26 -15.08 18.94
C ALA A 536 -4.84 -16.11 19.93
N LEU A 537 -4.35 -16.12 21.17
CA LEU A 537 -4.86 -17.00 22.22
C LEU A 537 -6.34 -16.73 22.54
N ILE A 538 -6.76 -15.47 22.63
CA ILE A 538 -8.15 -15.11 22.89
C ILE A 538 -9.08 -15.62 21.77
N ILE A 539 -8.65 -15.61 20.51
CA ILE A 539 -9.42 -16.19 19.39
C ILE A 539 -9.60 -17.70 19.59
N VAL A 540 -8.53 -18.42 19.96
CA VAL A 540 -8.59 -19.85 20.24
C VAL A 540 -9.57 -20.14 21.36
N LEU A 541 -9.43 -19.43 22.50
CA LEU A 541 -10.29 -19.60 23.67
C LEU A 541 -11.75 -19.28 23.37
N TRP A 542 -12.02 -18.22 22.59
CA TRP A 542 -13.38 -17.83 22.20
C TRP A 542 -14.05 -18.90 21.33
N ASN A 543 -13.37 -19.37 20.31
CA ASN A 543 -13.90 -20.42 19.44
C ASN A 543 -14.09 -21.75 20.21
N ALA A 544 -13.15 -22.11 21.08
CA ALA A 544 -13.29 -23.28 21.96
C ALA A 544 -14.48 -23.13 22.92
N LEU A 545 -14.68 -21.93 23.50
CA LEU A 545 -15.85 -21.64 24.37
C LEU A 545 -17.16 -21.87 23.60
N ILE A 546 -17.28 -21.40 22.35
CA ILE A 546 -18.47 -21.62 21.53
C ILE A 546 -18.74 -23.14 21.37
N LEU A 547 -17.71 -23.94 21.08
CA LEU A 547 -17.85 -25.38 20.93
C LEU A 547 -18.28 -26.07 22.25
N HIS A 548 -17.67 -25.68 23.38
CA HIS A 548 -18.04 -26.22 24.70
C HIS A 548 -19.47 -25.87 25.11
N LEU A 549 -19.89 -24.62 24.91
CA LEU A 549 -21.27 -24.19 25.15
C LEU A 549 -22.26 -24.97 24.29
N ARG A 550 -21.90 -25.26 23.04
CA ARG A 550 -22.76 -26.02 22.11
C ARG A 550 -22.81 -27.50 22.48
N TRP A 551 -21.70 -28.13 22.80
CA TRP A 551 -21.62 -29.54 23.19
C TRP A 551 -22.26 -29.79 24.56
N GLY A 552 -22.08 -28.84 25.49
CA GLY A 552 -22.72 -28.88 26.81
C GLY A 552 -24.23 -28.59 26.79
N GLY A 553 -24.83 -28.32 25.62
CA GLY A 553 -26.25 -28.04 25.49
C GLY A 553 -26.70 -26.70 26.09
N MET A 554 -25.76 -25.83 26.52
CA MET A 554 -26.03 -24.54 27.14
C MET A 554 -26.54 -23.52 26.12
N ILE A 555 -26.16 -23.62 24.86
CA ILE A 555 -26.63 -22.78 23.77
C ILE A 555 -27.27 -23.60 22.65
N ARG A 556 -28.38 -23.07 22.11
CA ARG A 556 -29.04 -23.55 20.89
C ARG A 556 -28.62 -22.69 19.68
N GLU A 557 -29.32 -22.78 18.56
CA GLU A 557 -28.97 -22.11 17.30
C GLU A 557 -28.77 -20.59 17.47
N ARG A 558 -29.69 -19.89 18.16
CA ARG A 558 -29.55 -18.43 18.38
C ARG A 558 -28.38 -18.06 19.28
N GLY A 559 -28.12 -18.84 20.33
CA GLY A 559 -26.94 -18.62 21.17
C GLY A 559 -25.64 -18.81 20.38
N LEU A 560 -25.57 -19.84 19.51
CA LEU A 560 -24.43 -20.05 18.61
C LEU A 560 -24.21 -18.84 17.69
N VAL A 561 -25.29 -18.28 17.12
CA VAL A 561 -25.25 -17.09 16.24
C VAL A 561 -24.71 -15.89 16.99
N VAL A 562 -25.23 -15.59 18.19
CA VAL A 562 -24.77 -14.46 19.02
C VAL A 562 -23.30 -14.61 19.41
N CYS A 563 -22.87 -15.79 19.81
CA CYS A 563 -21.46 -16.06 20.15
C CYS A 563 -20.55 -15.94 18.92
N ALA A 564 -21.00 -16.35 17.73
CA ALA A 564 -20.22 -16.19 16.48
C ALA A 564 -20.00 -14.70 16.12
N ILE A 565 -20.98 -13.81 16.38
CA ILE A 565 -20.76 -12.36 16.23
C ILE A 565 -19.74 -11.83 17.24
N GLY A 566 -19.74 -12.34 18.48
CA GLY A 566 -18.68 -12.04 19.46
C GLY A 566 -17.29 -12.41 18.94
N GLY A 567 -17.18 -13.44 18.12
CA GLY A 567 -15.95 -13.82 17.43
C GLY A 567 -15.41 -12.72 16.51
N ASN A 568 -16.28 -11.94 15.85
CA ASN A 568 -15.85 -10.77 15.05
C ASN A 568 -15.16 -9.71 15.92
N ILE A 569 -15.68 -9.45 17.12
CA ILE A 569 -15.08 -8.47 18.06
C ILE A 569 -13.71 -8.95 18.50
N VAL A 570 -13.61 -10.19 18.94
CA VAL A 570 -12.35 -10.80 19.41
C VAL A 570 -11.30 -10.79 18.30
N THR A 571 -11.68 -11.17 17.08
CA THR A 571 -10.76 -11.24 15.94
C THR A 571 -10.33 -9.85 15.47
N SER A 572 -11.25 -8.87 15.41
CA SER A 572 -10.89 -7.50 15.03
C SER A 572 -9.97 -6.84 16.06
N TRP A 573 -10.17 -7.11 17.35
CA TRP A 573 -9.27 -6.68 18.41
C TRP A 573 -7.88 -7.30 18.25
N SER A 574 -7.79 -8.60 18.02
CA SER A 574 -6.52 -9.31 17.79
C SER A 574 -5.81 -8.85 16.51
N TRP A 575 -6.55 -8.50 15.48
CA TRP A 575 -5.98 -8.08 14.20
C TRP A 575 -5.51 -6.62 14.22
N PHE A 576 -6.39 -5.69 14.63
CA PHE A 576 -6.14 -4.25 14.65
C PHE A 576 -5.88 -3.69 16.05
N GLY A 577 -6.68 -4.05 17.05
CA GLY A 577 -6.66 -3.43 18.37
C GLY A 577 -5.31 -3.57 19.09
N VAL A 578 -4.69 -4.75 19.03
CA VAL A 578 -3.39 -4.98 19.66
C VAL A 578 -2.25 -4.15 19.04
N ASN A 579 -2.35 -3.77 17.77
CA ASN A 579 -1.35 -2.89 17.13
C ASN A 579 -1.39 -1.46 17.68
N MET A 580 -2.56 -1.01 18.17
CA MET A 580 -2.73 0.34 18.75
C MET A 580 -2.01 0.51 20.08
N LEU A 581 -1.69 -0.59 20.76
CA LEU A 581 -1.00 -0.53 22.04
C LEU A 581 0.45 -0.05 21.91
N GLY A 582 1.02 -0.06 20.70
CA GLY A 582 2.39 0.41 20.45
C GLY A 582 3.47 -0.38 21.18
N ILE A 583 3.12 -1.47 21.84
CA ILE A 583 4.00 -2.31 22.65
C ILE A 583 4.12 -3.69 22.02
N GLY A 584 5.28 -4.33 22.22
CA GLY A 584 5.58 -5.68 21.75
C GLY A 584 6.36 -5.72 20.44
N LEU A 585 6.83 -6.91 20.10
CA LEU A 585 7.70 -7.15 18.94
C LEU A 585 6.93 -7.07 17.60
N HIS A 586 5.60 -7.19 17.64
CA HIS A 586 4.68 -7.23 16.52
C HIS A 586 3.92 -5.90 16.32
N SER A 587 4.42 -4.78 16.82
CA SER A 587 3.79 -3.47 16.62
C SER A 587 4.18 -2.91 15.24
N TYR A 588 3.17 -2.57 14.42
CA TYR A 588 3.33 -2.09 13.04
C TYR A 588 2.87 -0.65 12.87
N GLY A 589 3.01 0.22 13.86
CA GLY A 589 2.53 1.60 13.82
C GLY A 589 1.02 1.72 13.55
N PHE A 590 0.37 2.74 14.07
CA PHE A 590 -1.07 2.87 13.89
C PHE A 590 -1.54 4.33 13.81
N THR A 591 -2.56 4.59 12.97
CA THR A 591 -3.17 5.92 12.82
C THR A 591 -4.47 6.04 13.63
N ASP A 592 -4.78 7.24 14.13
CA ASP A 592 -6.02 7.54 14.87
C ASP A 592 -7.31 7.18 14.10
N ALA A 593 -7.25 7.20 12.77
CA ALA A 593 -8.38 6.84 11.92
C ALA A 593 -8.83 5.39 12.14
N ALA A 594 -7.88 4.48 12.33
CA ALA A 594 -8.16 3.07 12.52
C ALA A 594 -8.85 2.78 13.85
N PHE A 595 -8.55 3.55 14.93
CA PHE A 595 -9.27 3.41 16.20
C PHE A 595 -10.76 3.72 16.04
N LYS A 596 -11.10 4.81 15.36
CA LYS A 596 -12.50 5.22 15.14
C LYS A 596 -13.27 4.14 14.36
N TRP A 597 -12.66 3.60 13.32
CA TRP A 597 -13.28 2.54 12.52
C TRP A 597 -13.43 1.23 13.30
N LEU A 598 -12.43 0.85 14.11
CA LEU A 598 -12.52 -0.33 14.96
C LEU A 598 -13.60 -0.16 16.02
N ALA A 599 -13.68 1.00 16.69
CA ALA A 599 -14.71 1.29 17.68
C ALA A 599 -16.12 1.24 17.06
N LEU A 600 -16.30 1.82 15.86
CA LEU A 600 -17.56 1.75 15.12
C LEU A 600 -17.92 0.31 14.74
N PHE A 601 -16.94 -0.47 14.27
CA PHE A 601 -17.14 -1.88 13.96
C PHE A 601 -17.59 -2.66 15.22
N VAL A 602 -16.88 -2.53 16.34
CA VAL A 602 -17.24 -3.19 17.60
C VAL A 602 -18.64 -2.78 18.06
N ALA A 603 -18.96 -1.49 18.02
CA ALA A 603 -20.29 -0.98 18.38
C ALA A 603 -21.39 -1.61 17.49
N SER A 604 -21.13 -1.75 16.18
CA SER A 604 -22.06 -2.42 15.25
C SER A 604 -22.27 -3.90 15.63
N GLN A 605 -21.20 -4.62 15.98
CA GLN A 605 -21.30 -6.03 16.40
C GLN A 605 -22.10 -6.17 17.72
N ILE A 606 -21.88 -5.28 18.69
CA ILE A 606 -22.66 -5.25 19.93
C ILE A 606 -24.14 -5.00 19.64
N ALA A 607 -24.47 -4.08 18.74
CA ALA A 607 -25.86 -3.86 18.31
C ALA A 607 -26.48 -5.13 17.73
N PHE A 608 -25.76 -5.90 16.90
CA PHE A 608 -26.25 -7.18 16.37
C PHE A 608 -26.37 -8.25 17.45
N ILE A 609 -25.47 -8.29 18.43
CA ILE A 609 -25.59 -9.19 19.60
C ILE A 609 -26.88 -8.88 20.37
N VAL A 610 -27.17 -7.61 20.62
CA VAL A 610 -28.41 -7.18 21.28
C VAL A 610 -29.63 -7.61 20.45
N LEU A 611 -29.65 -7.30 19.15
CA LEU A 611 -30.73 -7.74 18.25
C LEU A 611 -30.93 -9.25 18.25
N GLY A 612 -29.85 -10.02 18.18
CA GLY A 612 -29.88 -11.49 18.21
C GLY A 612 -30.38 -12.07 19.54
N SER A 613 -30.23 -11.33 20.63
CA SER A 613 -30.65 -11.73 21.98
C SER A 613 -32.11 -11.37 22.30
N LEU A 614 -32.80 -10.58 21.46
CA LEU A 614 -34.19 -10.16 21.68
C LEU A 614 -35.14 -11.36 21.76
N PRO A 615 -36.26 -11.29 22.52
CA PRO A 615 -37.23 -12.36 22.64
C PRO A 615 -37.76 -12.84 21.29
N ALA A 616 -38.08 -14.16 21.18
CA ALA A 616 -38.56 -14.78 19.94
C ALA A 616 -39.77 -14.10 19.31
N ARG A 617 -40.64 -13.48 20.13
CA ARG A 617 -41.81 -12.71 19.68
C ARG A 617 -41.49 -11.46 18.84
N MET A 618 -40.25 -10.97 18.90
CA MET A 618 -39.75 -9.83 18.11
C MET A 618 -39.13 -10.24 16.76
N TRP A 619 -39.00 -11.53 16.54
CA TRP A 619 -38.49 -12.08 15.27
C TRP A 619 -39.67 -12.29 14.31
N LYS A 620 -39.47 -12.00 13.01
CA LYS A 620 -40.52 -12.11 11.97
C LYS A 620 -40.77 -13.55 11.50
#